data_db8fdb0ababc0d507d0a9d30b037fe12
#
_entry.id   db8fdb0ababc0d507d0a9d30b037fe12
#
_cell.length_a   1.000
_cell.length_b   1.000
_cell.length_c   1.000
_cell.angle_alpha   90.00
_cell.angle_beta   90.00
_cell.angle_gamma   90.00
#
_symmetry.space_group_name_H-M   'P 1'
#
loop_
_entity.id
_entity.type
_entity.pdbx_description
1 polymer ?
#
loop_
_entity_poly.entity_id
_entity_poly.type
_entity_poly.pdbx_seq_one_letter_code
_entity_poly.pdbx_strand_id
1 'polypeptide(L)'
;MTPEEKAQFEAFQKEQAKQREAEARAEQRKELQSMANEAVEEMGVVLQDCSKTLTAAKKKAWDTFGTLIEMRKEVNGRDKLDQEQYNFSFMNDAGTMRIRMGYNMLDGWDDTANDGIAKVKDYLESLGKDEESKRLIKVVLRLLAKDTKGNLKASRVIQLGQMADESGSEEFKEGMRIIREAYRPVRSKTYIRCDIKKKNAQGEMEWQDLGLSIQDV
;
A
#
# COMPACT_ATOMS: atom_id res chain seq x y z
N MET A 1 1.35 41.66 -61.69
CA MET A 1 1.45 40.35 -61.05
C MET A 1 0.46 39.42 -61.73
N THR A 2 0.97 38.38 -62.33
CA THR A 2 0.18 37.34 -62.92
C THR A 2 -0.54 36.52 -61.82
N PRO A 3 -1.65 35.81 -62.14
CA PRO A 3 -2.32 34.97 -61.15
C PRO A 3 -1.38 33.94 -60.50
N GLU A 4 -0.42 33.41 -61.23
CA GLU A 4 0.61 32.48 -60.74
C GLU A 4 1.58 33.11 -59.75
N GLU A 5 2.06 34.33 -60.03
CA GLU A 5 2.93 35.07 -59.11
C GLU A 5 2.24 35.39 -57.82
N LYS A 6 0.94 35.65 -57.83
CA LYS A 6 0.12 35.91 -56.63
C LYS A 6 -0.04 34.66 -55.77
N ALA A 7 -0.28 33.50 -56.40
CA ALA A 7 -0.38 32.22 -55.71
C ALA A 7 0.96 31.81 -55.05
N GLN A 8 2.09 32.02 -55.75
CA GLN A 8 3.42 31.77 -55.18
C GLN A 8 3.76 32.70 -54.00
N PHE A 9 3.39 33.95 -54.09
CA PHE A 9 3.57 34.91 -53.00
C PHE A 9 2.74 34.57 -51.75
N GLU A 10 1.49 34.18 -51.95
CA GLU A 10 0.62 33.72 -50.84
C GLU A 10 1.14 32.42 -50.23
N ALA A 11 1.63 31.47 -51.03
CA ALA A 11 2.22 30.24 -50.54
C ALA A 11 3.51 30.52 -49.72
N PHE A 12 4.36 31.44 -50.16
CA PHE A 12 5.56 31.88 -49.46
C PHE A 12 5.24 32.57 -48.14
N GLN A 13 4.24 33.48 -48.13
CA GLN A 13 3.79 34.11 -46.87
C GLN A 13 3.26 33.10 -45.90
N LYS A 14 2.48 32.11 -46.34
CA LYS A 14 1.92 31.06 -45.52
C LYS A 14 3.03 30.14 -44.92
N GLU A 15 4.05 29.87 -45.70
CA GLU A 15 5.21 29.09 -45.22
C GLU A 15 6.02 29.88 -44.19
N GLN A 16 6.30 31.16 -44.45
CA GLN A 16 6.93 32.03 -43.45
C GLN A 16 6.12 32.16 -42.15
N ALA A 17 4.82 32.27 -42.24
CA ALA A 17 3.96 32.32 -41.06
C ALA A 17 4.05 31.04 -40.26
N LYS A 18 4.05 29.88 -40.93
CA LYS A 18 4.20 28.58 -40.23
C LYS A 18 5.57 28.43 -39.56
N GLN A 19 6.65 28.88 -40.25
CA GLN A 19 7.99 28.84 -39.68
C GLN A 19 8.09 29.71 -38.42
N ARG A 20 7.59 30.95 -38.46
CA ARG A 20 7.56 31.84 -37.30
C ARG A 20 6.74 31.26 -36.14
N GLU A 21 5.60 30.65 -36.47
CA GLU A 21 4.77 29.99 -35.45
C GLU A 21 5.47 28.77 -34.83
N ALA A 22 6.20 27.98 -35.65
CA ALA A 22 6.97 26.84 -35.15
C ALA A 22 8.14 27.29 -34.27
N GLU A 23 8.87 28.34 -34.66
CA GLU A 23 9.93 28.96 -33.86
C GLU A 23 9.44 29.50 -32.54
N ALA A 24 8.33 30.26 -32.54
CA ALA A 24 7.71 30.80 -31.33
C ALA A 24 7.28 29.66 -30.38
N ARG A 25 6.68 28.60 -30.91
CA ARG A 25 6.32 27.42 -30.09
C ARG A 25 7.56 26.69 -29.52
N ALA A 26 8.65 26.64 -30.28
CA ALA A 26 9.90 26.04 -29.82
C ALA A 26 10.53 26.86 -28.70
N GLU A 27 10.47 28.19 -28.78
CA GLU A 27 10.97 29.09 -27.76
C GLU A 27 10.12 29.00 -26.47
N GLN A 28 8.79 29.01 -26.59
CA GLN A 28 7.88 28.81 -25.47
C GLN A 28 8.11 27.46 -24.77
N ARG A 29 8.42 26.38 -25.50
CA ARG A 29 8.75 25.09 -24.91
C ARG A 29 10.06 25.14 -24.10
N LYS A 30 11.07 25.86 -24.59
CA LYS A 30 12.34 26.04 -23.89
C LYS A 30 12.14 26.83 -22.59
N GLU A 31 11.36 27.91 -22.66
CA GLU A 31 11.03 28.74 -21.50
C GLU A 31 10.25 27.94 -20.46
N LEU A 32 9.23 27.19 -20.88
CA LEU A 32 8.47 26.30 -20.00
C LEU A 32 9.38 25.24 -19.35
N GLN A 33 10.32 24.67 -20.10
CA GLN A 33 11.28 23.70 -19.57
C GLN A 33 12.21 24.33 -18.52
N SER A 34 12.67 25.56 -18.75
CA SER A 34 13.49 26.31 -17.77
C SER A 34 12.73 26.58 -16.48
N MET A 35 11.50 27.09 -16.59
CA MET A 35 10.63 27.32 -15.44
C MET A 35 10.33 26.03 -14.67
N ALA A 36 10.10 24.92 -15.38
CA ALA A 36 9.87 23.62 -14.74
C ALA A 36 11.12 23.14 -13.98
N ASN A 37 12.31 23.31 -14.54
CA ASN A 37 13.56 22.96 -13.87
C ASN A 37 13.77 23.78 -12.60
N GLU A 38 13.59 25.11 -12.66
CA GLU A 38 13.70 25.99 -11.49
C GLU A 38 12.71 25.59 -10.39
N ALA A 39 11.46 25.34 -10.77
CA ALA A 39 10.43 24.91 -9.82
C ALA A 39 10.77 23.56 -9.16
N VAL A 40 11.32 22.59 -9.91
CA VAL A 40 11.75 21.30 -9.36
C VAL A 40 12.92 21.47 -8.40
N GLU A 41 13.89 22.31 -8.70
CA GLU A 41 15.03 22.57 -7.82
C GLU A 41 14.58 23.24 -6.53
N GLU A 42 13.78 24.29 -6.62
CA GLU A 42 13.25 25.03 -5.45
C GLU A 42 12.40 24.11 -4.55
N MET A 43 11.38 23.48 -5.13
CA MET A 43 10.46 22.63 -4.36
C MET A 43 11.15 21.35 -3.86
N GLY A 44 12.13 20.84 -4.58
CA GLY A 44 12.91 19.69 -4.17
C GLY A 44 13.62 19.92 -2.83
N VAL A 45 14.19 21.09 -2.60
CA VAL A 45 14.82 21.47 -1.32
C VAL A 45 13.79 21.52 -0.19
N VAL A 46 12.66 22.18 -0.42
CA VAL A 46 11.58 22.30 0.59
C VAL A 46 11.05 20.92 1.00
N LEU A 47 10.80 20.04 0.03
CA LEU A 47 10.29 18.69 0.29
C LEU A 47 11.33 17.81 1.00
N GLN A 48 12.63 17.98 0.71
CA GLN A 48 13.69 17.27 1.42
C GLN A 48 13.76 17.71 2.90
N ASP A 49 13.61 18.98 3.21
CA ASP A 49 13.66 19.45 4.58
C ASP A 49 12.42 19.03 5.38
N CYS A 50 11.23 19.04 4.77
CA CYS A 50 10.05 18.45 5.35
C CYS A 50 10.24 16.95 5.65
N SER A 51 10.84 16.19 4.73
CA SER A 51 11.14 14.77 4.92
C SER A 51 12.12 14.52 6.06
N LYS A 52 13.18 15.32 6.19
CA LYS A 52 14.14 15.24 7.30
C LYS A 52 13.46 15.52 8.64
N THR A 53 12.65 16.58 8.71
CA THR A 53 11.90 16.95 9.91
C THR A 53 10.95 15.84 10.34
N LEU A 54 10.19 15.28 9.40
CA LEU A 54 9.30 14.16 9.66
C LEU A 54 10.05 12.91 10.13
N THR A 55 11.19 12.62 9.53
CA THR A 55 12.04 11.48 9.93
C THR A 55 12.56 11.65 11.35
N ALA A 56 13.04 12.85 11.71
CA ALA A 56 13.50 13.16 13.06
C ALA A 56 12.37 13.03 14.10
N ALA A 57 11.19 13.54 13.78
CA ALA A 57 10.00 13.43 14.63
C ALA A 57 9.58 11.97 14.85
N LYS A 58 9.55 11.16 13.79
CA LYS A 58 9.26 9.72 13.88
C LYS A 58 10.28 8.98 14.72
N LYS A 59 11.57 9.28 14.55
CA LYS A 59 12.65 8.69 15.38
C LYS A 59 12.47 9.02 16.85
N LYS A 60 12.29 10.32 17.17
CA LYS A 60 12.05 10.76 18.54
C LYS A 60 10.84 10.09 19.19
N ALA A 61 9.74 9.99 18.45
CA ALA A 61 8.54 9.31 18.95
C ALA A 61 8.82 7.82 19.20
N TRP A 62 9.51 7.14 18.26
CA TRP A 62 9.87 5.74 18.43
C TRP A 62 10.77 5.49 19.66
N ASP A 63 11.78 6.33 19.86
CA ASP A 63 12.69 6.24 21.02
C ASP A 63 11.91 6.45 22.34
N THR A 64 11.03 7.48 22.38
CA THR A 64 10.22 7.77 23.57
C THR A 64 9.26 6.63 23.92
N PHE A 65 8.46 6.17 22.95
CA PHE A 65 7.46 5.13 23.19
C PHE A 65 8.07 3.73 23.27
N GLY A 66 9.24 3.51 22.67
CA GLY A 66 9.99 2.27 22.82
C GLY A 66 10.33 1.99 24.28
N THR A 67 10.83 3.01 24.98
CA THR A 67 11.09 2.92 26.43
C THR A 67 9.81 2.59 27.23
N LEU A 68 8.70 3.24 26.90
CA LEU A 68 7.42 2.96 27.58
C LEU A 68 6.91 1.53 27.29
N ILE A 69 7.14 1.00 26.10
CA ILE A 69 6.81 -0.39 25.75
C ILE A 69 7.62 -1.36 26.62
N GLU A 70 8.93 -1.14 26.77
CA GLU A 70 9.77 -1.99 27.61
C GLU A 70 9.34 -1.92 29.09
N MET A 71 9.12 -0.72 29.65
CA MET A 71 8.62 -0.56 31.01
C MET A 71 7.26 -1.26 31.20
N ARG A 72 6.37 -1.20 30.22
CA ARG A 72 5.07 -1.88 30.28
C ARG A 72 5.21 -3.39 30.31
N LYS A 73 6.21 -3.95 29.65
CA LYS A 73 6.53 -5.39 29.72
C LYS A 73 6.91 -5.79 31.14
N GLU A 74 7.82 -5.04 31.75
CA GLU A 74 8.31 -5.28 33.11
C GLU A 74 7.15 -5.22 34.14
N VAL A 75 6.37 -4.13 34.11
CA VAL A 75 5.26 -3.92 35.06
C VAL A 75 4.19 -5.00 34.96
N ASN A 76 3.89 -5.51 33.75
CA ASN A 76 2.86 -6.52 33.58
C ASN A 76 3.37 -7.97 33.72
N GLY A 77 4.66 -8.17 34.07
CA GLY A 77 5.25 -9.51 34.25
C GLY A 77 5.24 -10.36 32.97
N ARG A 78 5.15 -9.71 31.80
CA ARG A 78 5.17 -10.37 30.50
C ARG A 78 6.55 -10.31 29.92
N ASP A 79 7.46 -11.17 30.40
CA ASP A 79 8.82 -11.35 29.84
C ASP A 79 8.80 -11.80 28.37
N LYS A 80 7.67 -12.35 27.97
CA LYS A 80 7.31 -12.62 26.58
C LYS A 80 6.04 -11.84 26.29
N LEU A 81 6.15 -10.59 25.85
CA LEU A 81 5.13 -10.11 24.93
C LEU A 81 5.12 -11.16 23.82
N ASP A 82 3.96 -11.82 23.70
CA ASP A 82 3.76 -12.74 22.58
C ASP A 82 4.40 -12.10 21.38
N GLN A 83 5.24 -12.84 20.68
CA GLN A 83 5.95 -12.36 19.47
C GLN A 83 4.97 -11.77 18.44
N GLU A 84 3.68 -11.80 18.76
CA GLU A 84 2.53 -11.40 17.96
C GLU A 84 2.01 -9.98 18.22
N GLN A 85 2.46 -9.26 19.27
CA GLN A 85 2.01 -7.88 19.43
C GLN A 85 2.87 -6.91 18.60
N TYR A 86 2.44 -6.66 17.37
CA TYR A 86 3.12 -5.78 16.44
C TYR A 86 2.62 -4.33 16.47
N ASN A 87 1.53 -4.06 17.23
CA ASN A 87 0.85 -2.77 17.25
C ASN A 87 0.67 -2.28 18.70
N PHE A 88 1.03 -1.02 18.93
CA PHE A 88 0.90 -0.36 20.22
C PHE A 88 0.05 0.89 20.07
N SER A 89 -0.75 1.18 21.08
CA SER A 89 -1.59 2.38 21.15
C SER A 89 -1.44 3.02 22.51
N PHE A 90 -1.15 4.31 22.53
CA PHE A 90 -1.04 5.15 23.71
C PHE A 90 -2.02 6.31 23.56
N MET A 91 -2.73 6.62 24.64
CA MET A 91 -3.73 7.68 24.66
C MET A 91 -3.44 8.59 25.85
N ASN A 92 -3.65 9.91 25.69
CA ASN A 92 -3.59 10.82 26.81
C ASN A 92 -4.81 10.66 27.74
N ASP A 93 -4.70 11.12 29.00
CA ASP A 93 -5.76 10.99 30.01
C ASP A 93 -7.08 11.65 29.59
N ALA A 94 -7.00 12.76 28.88
CA ALA A 94 -8.18 13.45 28.34
C ALA A 94 -8.89 12.70 27.20
N GLY A 95 -8.31 11.60 26.69
CA GLY A 95 -8.87 10.82 25.59
C GLY A 95 -9.00 11.58 24.27
N THR A 96 -8.19 12.62 24.05
CA THR A 96 -8.26 13.52 22.89
C THR A 96 -7.14 13.31 21.88
N MET A 97 -6.06 12.64 22.29
CA MET A 97 -4.91 12.33 21.44
C MET A 97 -4.51 10.87 21.58
N ARG A 98 -4.19 10.23 20.49
CA ARG A 98 -3.75 8.84 20.44
C ARG A 98 -2.58 8.68 19.49
N ILE A 99 -1.51 8.05 19.98
CA ILE A 99 -0.36 7.62 19.16
C ILE A 99 -0.49 6.12 18.93
N ARG A 100 -0.49 5.74 17.66
CA ARG A 100 -0.44 4.32 17.25
C ARG A 100 0.88 4.07 16.53
N MET A 101 1.58 3.04 16.95
CA MET A 101 2.86 2.67 16.36
C MET A 101 3.01 1.15 16.27
N GLY A 102 3.86 0.71 15.37
CA GLY A 102 4.07 -0.73 15.17
C GLY A 102 4.88 -1.04 13.93
N TYR A 103 4.74 -2.28 13.51
CA TYR A 103 5.39 -2.81 12.31
C TYR A 103 4.33 -3.18 11.27
N ASN A 104 4.57 -2.80 10.02
CA ASN A 104 3.82 -3.38 8.91
C ASN A 104 4.29 -4.82 8.74
N MET A 105 3.35 -5.74 8.67
CA MET A 105 3.63 -7.15 8.44
C MET A 105 3.47 -7.46 6.95
N LEU A 106 4.38 -8.25 6.42
CA LEU A 106 4.25 -8.86 5.11
C LEU A 106 3.93 -10.33 5.31
N ASP A 107 2.97 -10.83 4.55
CA ASP A 107 2.69 -12.26 4.52
C ASP A 107 3.91 -12.99 3.99
N GLY A 108 4.37 -13.98 4.72
CA GLY A 108 5.44 -14.89 4.35
C GLY A 108 4.99 -16.34 4.59
N TRP A 109 5.54 -17.24 3.84
CA TRP A 109 5.18 -18.65 3.86
C TRP A 109 6.44 -19.48 3.62
N ASP A 110 6.60 -20.57 4.37
CA ASP A 110 7.63 -21.53 4.07
C ASP A 110 7.20 -22.49 2.93
N ASP A 111 8.12 -23.33 2.48
CA ASP A 111 7.90 -24.19 1.32
C ASP A 111 6.80 -25.23 1.53
N THR A 112 6.50 -25.61 2.78
CA THR A 112 5.44 -26.58 3.10
C THR A 112 4.05 -26.06 2.73
N ALA A 113 3.88 -24.75 2.55
CA ALA A 113 2.64 -24.19 2.02
C ALA A 113 2.26 -24.78 0.66
N ASN A 114 3.25 -25.14 -0.17
CA ASN A 114 2.99 -25.73 -1.49
C ASN A 114 2.37 -27.12 -1.38
N ASP A 115 2.74 -27.89 -0.37
CA ASP A 115 2.16 -29.24 -0.12
C ASP A 115 0.69 -29.11 0.28
N GLY A 116 0.39 -28.14 1.14
CA GLY A 116 -1.00 -27.83 1.52
C GLY A 116 -1.83 -27.34 0.32
N ILE A 117 -1.25 -26.49 -0.54
CA ILE A 117 -1.90 -26.01 -1.77
C ILE A 117 -2.20 -27.17 -2.71
N ALA A 118 -1.25 -28.09 -2.89
CA ALA A 118 -1.45 -29.28 -3.74
C ALA A 118 -2.62 -30.12 -3.23
N LYS A 119 -2.66 -30.45 -1.93
CA LYS A 119 -3.77 -31.19 -1.31
C LYS A 119 -5.12 -30.52 -1.52
N VAL A 120 -5.20 -29.20 -1.27
CA VAL A 120 -6.44 -28.45 -1.46
C VAL A 120 -6.87 -28.46 -2.92
N LYS A 121 -5.92 -28.34 -3.85
CA LYS A 121 -6.19 -28.38 -5.29
C LYS A 121 -6.71 -29.74 -5.71
N ASP A 122 -6.05 -30.82 -5.32
CA ASP A 122 -6.44 -32.19 -5.64
C ASP A 122 -7.85 -32.50 -5.13
N TYR A 123 -8.16 -32.10 -3.89
CA TYR A 123 -9.49 -32.24 -3.33
C TYR A 123 -10.54 -31.47 -4.14
N LEU A 124 -10.32 -30.19 -4.40
CA LEU A 124 -11.26 -29.38 -5.15
C LEU A 124 -11.46 -29.90 -6.58
N GLU A 125 -10.41 -30.33 -7.25
CA GLU A 125 -10.48 -30.93 -8.58
C GLU A 125 -11.28 -32.22 -8.59
N SER A 126 -11.23 -33.03 -7.52
CA SER A 126 -12.02 -34.27 -7.37
C SER A 126 -13.54 -34.01 -7.33
N LEU A 127 -13.97 -32.80 -6.93
CA LEU A 127 -15.37 -32.39 -6.91
C LEU A 127 -15.91 -32.00 -8.27
N GLY A 128 -15.05 -31.75 -9.24
CA GLY A 128 -15.39 -31.26 -10.59
C GLY A 128 -15.97 -32.33 -11.51
N LYS A 129 -17.25 -32.68 -11.33
CA LYS A 129 -17.93 -33.71 -12.15
C LYS A 129 -18.43 -33.18 -13.49
N ASP A 130 -18.73 -31.91 -13.60
CA ASP A 130 -19.27 -31.22 -14.78
C ASP A 130 -18.54 -29.90 -15.04
N GLU A 131 -18.80 -29.27 -16.18
CA GLU A 131 -18.13 -28.03 -16.58
C GLU A 131 -18.49 -26.82 -15.69
N GLU A 132 -19.65 -26.82 -15.07
CA GLU A 132 -20.07 -25.74 -14.17
C GLU A 132 -19.31 -25.83 -12.86
N SER A 133 -19.24 -27.03 -12.27
CA SER A 133 -18.44 -27.32 -11.07
C SER A 133 -16.96 -26.98 -11.28
N LYS A 134 -16.38 -27.35 -12.44
CA LYS A 134 -14.99 -27.01 -12.78
C LYS A 134 -14.76 -25.48 -12.87
N ARG A 135 -15.73 -24.72 -13.35
CA ARG A 135 -15.64 -23.24 -13.39
C ARG A 135 -15.63 -22.65 -11.98
N LEU A 136 -16.49 -23.14 -11.09
CA LEU A 136 -16.54 -22.70 -9.69
C LEU A 136 -15.23 -23.03 -8.96
N ILE A 137 -14.71 -24.25 -9.15
CA ILE A 137 -13.43 -24.67 -8.59
C ILE A 137 -12.30 -23.74 -9.01
N LYS A 138 -12.24 -23.34 -10.30
CA LYS A 138 -11.25 -22.37 -10.77
C LYS A 138 -11.35 -21.02 -10.07
N VAL A 139 -12.55 -20.58 -9.72
CA VAL A 139 -12.75 -19.34 -8.96
C VAL A 139 -12.23 -19.48 -7.54
N VAL A 140 -12.50 -20.60 -6.87
CA VAL A 140 -12.00 -20.88 -5.51
C VAL A 140 -10.47 -20.98 -5.50
N LEU A 141 -9.88 -21.69 -6.47
CA LEU A 141 -8.43 -21.81 -6.60
C LEU A 141 -7.69 -20.48 -6.82
N ARG A 142 -8.39 -19.44 -7.30
CA ARG A 142 -7.81 -18.06 -7.36
C ARG A 142 -7.52 -17.48 -5.98
N LEU A 143 -8.15 -17.98 -4.91
CA LEU A 143 -7.81 -17.58 -3.54
C LEU A 143 -6.41 -18.04 -3.15
N LEU A 144 -5.93 -19.15 -3.72
CA LEU A 144 -4.57 -19.68 -3.56
C LEU A 144 -3.57 -19.12 -4.57
N ALA A 145 -4.01 -18.17 -5.44
CA ALA A 145 -3.09 -17.54 -6.37
C ALA A 145 -2.09 -16.67 -5.62
N LYS A 146 -0.80 -16.92 -5.89
CA LYS A 146 0.30 -16.10 -5.39
C LYS A 146 0.30 -14.73 -6.06
N ASP A 147 0.76 -13.73 -5.33
CA ASP A 147 0.96 -12.39 -5.86
C ASP A 147 2.19 -12.32 -6.79
N THR A 148 2.48 -11.15 -7.33
CA THR A 148 3.65 -10.92 -8.21
C THR A 148 5.00 -11.18 -7.53
N LYS A 149 5.03 -11.29 -6.20
CA LYS A 149 6.21 -11.62 -5.40
C LYS A 149 6.26 -13.10 -4.99
N GLY A 150 5.30 -13.91 -5.43
CA GLY A 150 5.20 -15.32 -5.12
C GLY A 150 4.57 -15.64 -3.75
N ASN A 151 3.94 -14.68 -3.08
CA ASN A 151 3.34 -14.86 -1.76
C ASN A 151 1.83 -15.08 -1.84
N LEU A 152 1.30 -15.93 -0.97
CA LEU A 152 -0.12 -16.02 -0.69
C LEU A 152 -0.57 -14.83 0.15
N LYS A 153 -1.84 -14.41 0.02
CA LYS A 153 -2.44 -13.43 0.92
C LYS A 153 -3.10 -14.12 2.11
N ALA A 154 -2.67 -13.81 3.33
CA ALA A 154 -3.21 -14.40 4.55
C ALA A 154 -4.73 -14.26 4.65
N SER A 155 -5.31 -13.12 4.26
CA SER A 155 -6.76 -12.92 4.26
C SER A 155 -7.52 -13.91 3.36
N ARG A 156 -6.96 -14.29 2.22
CA ARG A 156 -7.56 -15.28 1.32
C ARG A 156 -7.44 -16.70 1.89
N VAL A 157 -6.32 -16.99 2.56
CA VAL A 157 -6.13 -18.28 3.25
C VAL A 157 -7.13 -18.45 4.38
N ILE A 158 -7.41 -17.36 5.13
CA ILE A 158 -8.45 -17.38 6.17
C ILE A 158 -9.83 -17.67 5.57
N GLN A 159 -10.21 -16.98 4.49
CA GLN A 159 -11.48 -17.23 3.80
C GLN A 159 -11.61 -18.67 3.31
N LEU A 160 -10.56 -19.19 2.69
CA LEU A 160 -10.57 -20.58 2.21
C LEU A 160 -10.61 -21.58 3.36
N GLY A 161 -10.00 -21.24 4.49
CA GLY A 161 -10.08 -22.05 5.71
C GLY A 161 -11.50 -22.14 6.29
N GLN A 162 -12.25 -21.04 6.28
CA GLN A 162 -13.66 -21.05 6.67
C GLN A 162 -14.48 -21.97 5.73
N MET A 163 -14.25 -21.89 4.43
CA MET A 163 -14.88 -22.78 3.46
C MET A 163 -14.53 -24.26 3.73
N ALA A 164 -13.29 -24.57 4.13
CA ALA A 164 -12.89 -25.91 4.48
C ALA A 164 -13.62 -26.42 5.73
N ASP A 165 -13.74 -25.57 6.74
CA ASP A 165 -14.47 -25.89 7.99
C ASP A 165 -15.95 -26.19 7.71
N GLU A 166 -16.58 -25.39 6.83
CA GLU A 166 -17.99 -25.54 6.41
C GLU A 166 -18.21 -26.76 5.50
N SER A 167 -17.23 -27.15 4.72
CA SER A 167 -17.35 -28.28 3.77
C SER A 167 -17.49 -29.64 4.45
N GLY A 168 -17.07 -29.76 5.70
CA GLY A 168 -17.03 -31.03 6.43
C GLY A 168 -15.97 -32.02 5.93
N SER A 169 -15.16 -31.66 4.90
CA SER A 169 -14.11 -32.52 4.35
C SER A 169 -12.84 -32.47 5.18
N GLU A 170 -12.41 -33.61 5.69
CA GLU A 170 -11.16 -33.74 6.44
C GLU A 170 -9.93 -33.51 5.55
N GLU A 171 -10.00 -33.89 4.28
CA GLU A 171 -8.92 -33.72 3.33
C GLU A 171 -8.69 -32.23 3.01
N PHE A 172 -9.75 -31.46 2.85
CA PHE A 172 -9.69 -30.01 2.65
C PHE A 172 -9.16 -29.30 3.89
N LYS A 173 -9.67 -29.67 5.08
CA LYS A 173 -9.21 -29.13 6.37
C LYS A 173 -7.72 -29.40 6.58
N GLU A 174 -7.26 -30.60 6.28
CA GLU A 174 -5.86 -30.99 6.43
C GLU A 174 -4.95 -30.17 5.49
N GLY A 175 -5.33 -29.99 4.23
CA GLY A 175 -4.60 -29.09 3.31
C GLY A 175 -4.52 -27.67 3.83
N MET A 176 -5.63 -27.13 4.38
CA MET A 176 -5.67 -25.80 4.96
C MET A 176 -4.86 -25.71 6.27
N ARG A 177 -4.81 -26.76 7.07
CA ARG A 177 -3.96 -26.85 8.26
C ARG A 177 -2.49 -26.71 7.90
N ILE A 178 -2.01 -27.44 6.90
CA ILE A 178 -0.63 -27.37 6.42
C ILE A 178 -0.31 -25.94 5.94
N ILE A 179 -1.19 -25.31 5.17
CA ILE A 179 -0.98 -23.93 4.71
C ILE A 179 -0.89 -22.98 5.92
N ARG A 180 -1.78 -23.08 6.91
CA ARG A 180 -1.77 -22.22 8.09
C ARG A 180 -0.48 -22.40 8.91
N GLU A 181 -0.01 -23.61 9.08
CA GLU A 181 1.23 -23.94 9.82
C GLU A 181 2.48 -23.45 9.10
N ALA A 182 2.43 -23.27 7.79
CA ALA A 182 3.50 -22.71 6.98
C ALA A 182 3.60 -21.17 7.06
N TYR A 183 2.68 -20.48 7.75
CA TYR A 183 2.65 -19.02 7.82
C TYR A 183 3.85 -18.47 8.62
N ARG A 184 4.66 -17.62 7.98
CA ARG A 184 5.87 -16.99 8.54
C ARG A 184 5.84 -15.49 8.24
N PRO A 185 5.02 -14.73 8.98
CA PRO A 185 4.95 -13.29 8.75
C PRO A 185 6.27 -12.60 9.04
N VAL A 186 6.66 -11.65 8.18
CA VAL A 186 7.90 -10.91 8.30
C VAL A 186 7.61 -9.45 8.61
N ARG A 187 8.31 -8.91 9.61
CA ARG A 187 8.27 -7.48 9.91
C ARG A 187 8.85 -6.68 8.75
N SER A 188 8.15 -5.67 8.33
CA SER A 188 8.55 -4.77 7.26
C SER A 188 8.91 -3.40 7.86
N LYS A 189 8.29 -2.33 7.38
CA LYS A 189 8.56 -0.98 7.84
C LYS A 189 7.82 -0.67 9.14
N THR A 190 8.45 0.11 10.00
CA THR A 190 7.78 0.73 11.16
C THR A 190 6.81 1.80 10.70
N TYR A 191 5.73 1.99 11.42
CA TYR A 191 4.83 3.12 11.24
C TYR A 191 4.55 3.82 12.57
N ILE A 192 4.25 5.10 12.50
CA ILE A 192 3.69 5.91 13.59
C ILE A 192 2.52 6.68 13.00
N ARG A 193 1.41 6.71 13.74
CA ARG A 193 0.23 7.51 13.44
C ARG A 193 -0.17 8.30 14.67
N CYS A 194 -0.63 9.51 14.47
CA CYS A 194 -1.19 10.36 15.52
C CYS A 194 -2.63 10.67 15.15
N ASP A 195 -3.56 10.27 16.02
CA ASP A 195 -4.97 10.65 15.86
C ASP A 195 -5.30 11.72 16.91
N ILE A 196 -6.05 12.73 16.50
CA ILE A 196 -6.58 13.77 17.38
C ILE A 196 -8.09 13.84 17.26
N LYS A 197 -8.77 14.13 18.36
CA LYS A 197 -10.20 14.41 18.31
C LYS A 197 -10.44 15.84 17.89
N LYS A 198 -11.22 16.03 16.84
CA LYS A 198 -11.71 17.34 16.38
C LYS A 198 -13.22 17.31 16.26
N LYS A 199 -13.85 18.48 16.38
CA LYS A 199 -15.27 18.62 16.07
C LYS A 199 -15.50 18.51 14.58
N ASN A 200 -16.41 17.65 14.18
CA ASN A 200 -16.90 17.54 12.81
C ASN A 200 -17.87 18.70 12.49
N ALA A 201 -18.40 18.75 11.27
CA ALA A 201 -19.35 19.78 10.84
C ALA A 201 -20.66 19.77 11.66
N GLN A 202 -21.00 18.68 12.33
CA GLN A 202 -22.16 18.49 13.19
C GLN A 202 -21.87 18.86 14.65
N GLY A 203 -20.62 19.23 14.98
CA GLY A 203 -20.18 19.59 16.33
C GLY A 203 -19.83 18.39 17.22
N GLU A 204 -19.85 17.17 16.71
CA GLU A 204 -19.48 15.96 17.42
C GLU A 204 -17.96 15.73 17.37
N MET A 205 -17.41 15.12 18.43
CA MET A 205 -15.97 14.82 18.52
C MET A 205 -15.64 13.54 17.74
N GLU A 206 -14.87 13.69 16.68
CA GLU A 206 -14.43 12.59 15.82
C GLU A 206 -12.91 12.47 15.79
N TRP A 207 -12.41 11.23 15.68
CA TRP A 207 -10.99 10.98 15.51
C TRP A 207 -10.54 11.32 14.10
N GLN A 208 -9.56 12.22 14.00
CA GLN A 208 -8.90 12.58 12.75
C GLN A 208 -7.43 12.13 12.79
N ASP A 209 -6.99 11.40 11.77
CA ASP A 209 -5.56 11.10 11.56
C ASP A 209 -4.81 12.39 11.23
N LEU A 210 -3.72 12.65 11.93
CA LEU A 210 -2.91 13.86 11.72
C LEU A 210 -2.11 13.83 10.40
N GLY A 211 -2.08 12.70 9.70
CA GLY A 211 -1.39 12.57 8.43
C GLY A 211 0.12 12.82 8.55
N LEU A 212 0.87 11.84 9.01
CA LEU A 212 2.34 11.89 9.03
C LEU A 212 2.98 11.41 7.70
N SER A 213 2.24 11.47 6.65
CA SER A 213 2.64 11.28 5.26
C SER A 213 1.98 12.37 4.42
N ILE A 214 2.55 12.72 3.29
CA ILE A 214 1.91 13.62 2.33
C ILE A 214 0.61 12.94 1.89
N GLN A 215 -0.52 13.52 2.28
CA GLN A 215 -1.84 13.14 1.79
C GLN A 215 -2.20 14.10 0.66
N ASP A 216 -3.10 13.67 -0.22
CA ASP A 216 -3.57 14.48 -1.33
C ASP A 216 -4.07 15.85 -0.85
N VAL A 217 -3.64 16.91 -1.54
CA VAL A 217 -3.99 18.31 -1.27
C VAL A 217 -5.34 18.60 -1.90
#